data_9a9d6941ea7ff9ed9250cd7bf6403e53
#
_entry.id   9a9d6941ea7ff9ed9250cd7bf6403e53
#
_cell.length_a   1.000
_cell.length_b   1.000
_cell.length_c   1.000
_cell.angle_alpha   90.00
_cell.angle_beta   90.00
_cell.angle_gamma   90.00
#
_symmetry.space_group_name_H-M   'P 1'
#
loop_
_entity.id
_entity.type
_entity.pdbx_description
1 polymer ?
#
loop_
_entity_poly.entity_id
_entity_poly.type
_entity_poly.pdbx_seq_one_letter_code
_entity_poly.pdbx_strand_id
1 'polypeptide(L)'
;MIGYYVHHQGRGHCSRATAVAGHIGTDVVALTSASLTAPVFSEVITLERDDSDPQPRDVDAGGLLHWAPRHDGGLRTRMAQLAEFVETRRPAAVVVDVSVEVTLFLRLMGVPVIVTAQPGVRDDLPHQLAYRAADAIIAPWPAELYQPDWLREHLPKTVFTGGISRFDGRLPVSHPTFAADILVVTGAGGVPGAPHPATTLGEELPEHTVVGLGPAFGTWVDDPWPFLCSARVTVIGAGQGSVADAAAAGRPAVVIPEDRPFAEQRATGTTLARSELALVTSSWPSTERWRSILDTAGSSSPEWSRWHTAGAAERAARAIEAVAHR
;
A
#
# COMPACT_ATOMS: atom_id res chain seq x y z
N MET A 1 -1.60 -2.63 -24.38
CA MET A 1 -2.51 -2.70 -23.24
C MET A 1 -1.84 -3.49 -22.11
N ILE A 2 -2.00 -3.04 -20.86
CA ILE A 2 -1.41 -3.64 -19.66
C ILE A 2 -2.55 -4.09 -18.73
N GLY A 3 -2.45 -5.31 -18.17
CA GLY A 3 -3.31 -5.75 -17.09
C GLY A 3 -2.75 -5.28 -15.74
N TYR A 4 -3.63 -4.92 -14.80
CA TYR A 4 -3.23 -4.57 -13.44
C TYR A 4 -4.09 -5.34 -12.43
N TYR A 5 -3.53 -6.41 -11.87
CA TYR A 5 -4.18 -7.16 -10.80
C TYR A 5 -4.01 -6.37 -9.49
N VAL A 6 -5.14 -5.96 -8.91
CA VAL A 6 -5.20 -5.16 -7.69
C VAL A 6 -5.79 -6.00 -6.56
N HIS A 7 -5.03 -6.19 -5.50
CA HIS A 7 -5.48 -6.96 -4.34
C HIS A 7 -6.68 -6.28 -3.68
N HIS A 8 -7.66 -7.06 -3.25
CA HIS A 8 -8.93 -6.54 -2.74
C HIS A 8 -8.92 -6.17 -1.25
N GLN A 9 -7.91 -6.61 -0.50
CA GLN A 9 -7.82 -6.29 0.93
C GLN A 9 -7.12 -4.95 1.17
N GLY A 10 -7.89 -3.97 1.62
CA GLY A 10 -7.38 -2.62 1.92
C GLY A 10 -7.37 -1.68 0.72
N ARG A 11 -7.64 -0.41 0.97
CA ARG A 11 -7.73 0.62 -0.08
C ARG A 11 -6.38 1.10 -0.62
N GLY A 12 -5.29 0.80 0.09
CA GLY A 12 -3.94 1.20 -0.32
C GLY A 12 -3.52 0.65 -1.68
N HIS A 13 -3.92 -0.60 -1.99
CA HIS A 13 -3.66 -1.23 -3.29
C HIS A 13 -4.36 -0.51 -4.43
N CYS A 14 -5.65 -0.19 -4.25
CA CYS A 14 -6.42 0.58 -5.24
C CYS A 14 -5.82 1.97 -5.47
N SER A 15 -5.46 2.67 -4.39
CA SER A 15 -4.86 4.02 -4.47
C SER A 15 -3.52 3.99 -5.21
N ARG A 16 -2.65 3.02 -4.90
CA ARG A 16 -1.37 2.84 -5.59
C ARG A 16 -1.56 2.51 -7.06
N ALA A 17 -2.43 1.54 -7.37
CA ALA A 17 -2.72 1.14 -8.75
C ALA A 17 -3.25 2.32 -9.57
N THR A 18 -4.18 3.11 -9.01
CA THR A 18 -4.71 4.30 -9.65
C THR A 18 -3.63 5.35 -9.92
N ALA A 19 -2.76 5.62 -8.93
CA ALA A 19 -1.67 6.57 -9.08
C ALA A 19 -0.69 6.14 -10.19
N VAL A 20 -0.30 4.86 -10.22
CA VAL A 20 0.63 4.33 -11.22
C VAL A 20 -0.02 4.30 -12.61
N ALA A 21 -1.26 3.80 -12.71
CA ALA A 21 -1.96 3.70 -13.99
C ALA A 21 -2.14 5.05 -14.67
N GLY A 22 -2.29 6.14 -13.90
CA GLY A 22 -2.38 7.51 -14.42
C GLY A 22 -1.14 8.00 -15.18
N HIS A 23 0.00 7.31 -15.05
CA HIS A 23 1.25 7.63 -15.74
C HIS A 23 1.61 6.63 -16.86
N ILE A 24 0.81 5.60 -17.07
CA ILE A 24 1.03 4.62 -18.15
C ILE A 24 0.41 5.16 -19.44
N GLY A 25 1.22 5.24 -20.50
CA GLY A 25 0.85 5.81 -21.81
C GLY A 25 -0.01 4.90 -22.70
N THR A 26 -0.49 3.76 -22.20
CA THR A 26 -1.35 2.82 -22.93
C THR A 26 -2.53 2.40 -22.07
N ASP A 27 -3.54 1.77 -22.68
CA ASP A 27 -4.71 1.26 -21.95
C ASP A 27 -4.30 0.34 -20.80
N VAL A 28 -4.88 0.58 -19.64
CA VAL A 28 -4.73 -0.26 -18.45
C VAL A 28 -6.08 -0.83 -18.06
N VAL A 29 -6.15 -2.16 -17.95
CA VAL A 29 -7.33 -2.89 -17.48
C VAL A 29 -7.07 -3.34 -16.03
N ALA A 30 -7.92 -2.91 -15.11
CA ALA A 30 -7.86 -3.36 -13.73
C ALA A 30 -8.56 -4.71 -13.56
N LEU A 31 -7.94 -5.61 -12.80
CA LEU A 31 -8.42 -6.96 -12.48
C LEU A 31 -8.52 -7.05 -10.95
N THR A 32 -9.71 -7.01 -10.38
CA THR A 32 -9.86 -6.92 -8.91
C THR A 32 -11.22 -7.38 -8.42
N SER A 33 -11.28 -7.86 -7.17
CA SER A 33 -12.55 -8.08 -6.45
C SER A 33 -12.90 -6.88 -5.55
N ALA A 34 -12.05 -5.84 -5.50
CA ALA A 34 -12.37 -4.62 -4.78
C ALA A 34 -13.34 -3.73 -5.58
N SER A 35 -14.15 -2.95 -4.88
CA SER A 35 -14.87 -1.86 -5.53
C SER A 35 -13.87 -0.77 -5.96
N LEU A 36 -13.59 -0.71 -7.24
CA LEU A 36 -12.66 0.23 -7.85
C LEU A 36 -13.36 0.99 -8.96
N THR A 37 -13.41 2.31 -8.83
CA THR A 37 -13.90 3.21 -9.86
C THR A 37 -12.88 4.33 -10.04
N ALA A 38 -12.13 4.28 -11.12
CA ALA A 38 -11.15 5.30 -11.43
C ALA A 38 -11.03 5.46 -12.95
N PRO A 39 -11.16 6.68 -13.50
CA PRO A 39 -11.18 6.94 -14.94
C PRO A 39 -9.84 6.67 -15.63
N VAL A 40 -8.78 6.39 -14.88
CA VAL A 40 -7.46 6.02 -15.42
C VAL A 40 -7.44 4.60 -15.99
N PHE A 41 -8.40 3.74 -15.60
CA PHE A 41 -8.54 2.41 -16.17
C PHE A 41 -9.50 2.44 -17.34
N SER A 42 -9.10 1.88 -18.47
CA SER A 42 -10.00 1.75 -19.64
C SER A 42 -11.14 0.76 -19.38
N GLU A 43 -10.91 -0.19 -18.48
CA GLU A 43 -11.89 -1.19 -18.05
C GLU A 43 -11.53 -1.69 -16.64
N VAL A 44 -12.54 -2.06 -15.85
CA VAL A 44 -12.40 -2.77 -14.59
C VAL A 44 -13.13 -4.09 -14.68
N ILE A 45 -12.38 -5.19 -14.67
CA ILE A 45 -12.92 -6.55 -14.64
C ILE A 45 -13.04 -6.98 -13.17
N THR A 46 -14.28 -7.21 -12.75
CA THR A 46 -14.56 -7.71 -11.40
C THR A 46 -14.26 -9.21 -11.33
N LEU A 47 -13.25 -9.55 -10.53
CA LEU A 47 -12.89 -10.94 -10.25
C LEU A 47 -13.72 -11.49 -9.11
N GLU A 48 -13.99 -12.81 -9.17
CA GLU A 48 -14.62 -13.51 -8.06
C GLU A 48 -13.71 -13.48 -6.81
N ARG A 49 -14.32 -13.47 -5.63
CA ARG A 49 -13.58 -13.53 -4.36
C ARG A 49 -13.08 -14.93 -4.10
N ASP A 50 -11.85 -15.06 -3.61
CA ASP A 50 -11.17 -16.32 -3.28
C ASP A 50 -11.12 -16.60 -1.77
N ASP A 51 -11.79 -15.79 -0.98
CA ASP A 51 -11.83 -15.86 0.49
C ASP A 51 -13.28 -15.98 1.02
N SER A 52 -14.17 -16.56 0.23
CA SER A 52 -15.59 -16.68 0.57
C SER A 52 -15.92 -17.97 1.36
N ASP A 53 -15.05 -18.99 1.31
CA ASP A 53 -15.25 -20.22 2.07
C ASP A 53 -14.92 -19.97 3.56
N PRO A 54 -15.88 -20.17 4.49
CA PRO A 54 -15.64 -20.00 5.92
C PRO A 54 -14.76 -21.11 6.53
N GLN A 55 -14.52 -22.20 5.81
CA GLN A 55 -13.71 -23.35 6.26
C GLN A 55 -12.75 -23.84 5.16
N PRO A 56 -11.84 -23.01 4.70
CA PRO A 56 -10.93 -23.38 3.63
C PRO A 56 -10.02 -24.53 4.06
N ARG A 57 -9.69 -25.44 3.12
CA ARG A 57 -8.89 -26.63 3.38
C ARG A 57 -7.58 -26.57 2.62
N ASP A 58 -6.48 -26.97 3.29
CA ASP A 58 -5.16 -27.10 2.67
C ASP A 58 -4.81 -25.85 1.85
N VAL A 59 -4.84 -24.71 2.55
CA VAL A 59 -4.79 -23.37 1.93
C VAL A 59 -3.44 -23.03 1.31
N ASP A 60 -2.37 -23.65 1.78
CA ASP A 60 -0.98 -23.28 1.42
C ASP A 60 -0.28 -24.33 0.54
N ALA A 61 -0.98 -25.39 0.17
CA ALA A 61 -0.41 -26.49 -0.63
C ALA A 61 0.91 -27.03 -0.03
N GLY A 62 0.93 -27.23 1.29
CA GLY A 62 2.11 -27.72 2.02
C GLY A 62 3.22 -26.66 2.13
N GLY A 63 2.88 -25.38 2.20
CA GLY A 63 3.79 -24.26 2.32
C GLY A 63 4.40 -23.79 0.97
N LEU A 64 3.88 -24.29 -0.15
CA LEU A 64 4.33 -23.92 -1.49
C LEU A 64 3.69 -22.61 -1.99
N LEU A 65 2.49 -22.31 -1.49
CA LEU A 65 1.69 -21.13 -1.85
C LEU A 65 1.20 -20.45 -0.57
N HIS A 66 0.64 -19.26 -0.69
CA HIS A 66 0.03 -18.57 0.45
C HIS A 66 -1.47 -18.84 0.53
N TRP A 67 -2.16 -18.90 -0.61
CA TRP A 67 -3.60 -19.04 -0.66
C TRP A 67 -4.07 -19.81 -1.90
N ALA A 68 -4.21 -21.11 -1.73
CA ALA A 68 -4.69 -22.04 -2.78
C ALA A 68 -5.61 -23.13 -2.20
N PRO A 69 -6.71 -22.74 -1.53
CA PRO A 69 -7.59 -23.70 -0.85
C PRO A 69 -8.17 -24.72 -1.84
N ARG A 70 -8.21 -26.00 -1.40
CA ARG A 70 -8.78 -27.09 -2.20
C ARG A 70 -10.28 -26.91 -2.37
N HIS A 71 -10.75 -27.14 -3.59
CA HIS A 71 -12.16 -27.11 -3.98
C HIS A 71 -12.84 -25.75 -3.83
N ASP A 72 -12.08 -24.67 -3.60
CA ASP A 72 -12.64 -23.33 -3.53
C ASP A 72 -13.19 -22.89 -4.90
N GLY A 73 -14.46 -22.51 -4.93
CA GLY A 73 -15.16 -22.13 -6.14
C GLY A 73 -14.75 -20.74 -6.62
N GLY A 74 -14.53 -19.83 -5.68
CA GLY A 74 -14.14 -18.45 -5.97
C GLY A 74 -12.74 -18.35 -6.58
N LEU A 75 -11.77 -19.02 -5.97
CA LEU A 75 -10.41 -19.11 -6.51
C LEU A 75 -10.40 -19.70 -7.92
N ARG A 76 -11.12 -20.82 -8.14
CA ARG A 76 -11.20 -21.42 -9.46
C ARG A 76 -11.83 -20.50 -10.50
N THR A 77 -12.91 -19.81 -10.16
CA THR A 77 -13.57 -18.85 -11.05
C THR A 77 -12.64 -17.68 -11.34
N ARG A 78 -11.95 -17.13 -10.34
CA ARG A 78 -10.95 -16.08 -10.51
C ARG A 78 -9.85 -16.49 -11.49
N MET A 79 -9.28 -17.69 -11.35
CA MET A 79 -8.24 -18.17 -12.25
C MET A 79 -8.77 -18.37 -13.69
N ALA A 80 -10.02 -18.83 -13.84
CA ALA A 80 -10.67 -18.90 -15.16
C ALA A 80 -10.87 -17.51 -15.78
N GLN A 81 -11.31 -16.51 -15.02
CA GLN A 81 -11.45 -15.11 -15.47
C GLN A 81 -10.10 -14.52 -15.90
N LEU A 82 -9.02 -14.79 -15.15
CA LEU A 82 -7.67 -14.36 -15.53
C LEU A 82 -7.19 -15.05 -16.81
N ALA A 83 -7.48 -16.36 -16.98
CA ALA A 83 -7.16 -17.07 -18.22
C ALA A 83 -7.91 -16.50 -19.42
N GLU A 84 -9.20 -16.24 -19.28
CA GLU A 84 -10.03 -15.60 -20.32
C GLU A 84 -9.51 -14.20 -20.68
N PHE A 85 -9.14 -13.39 -19.68
CA PHE A 85 -8.53 -12.09 -19.91
C PHE A 85 -7.24 -12.21 -20.74
N VAL A 86 -6.34 -13.12 -20.38
CA VAL A 86 -5.08 -13.32 -21.11
C VAL A 86 -5.36 -13.78 -22.54
N GLU A 87 -6.23 -14.75 -22.74
CA GLU A 87 -6.54 -15.32 -24.06
C GLU A 87 -7.20 -14.30 -24.98
N THR A 88 -8.16 -13.53 -24.45
CA THR A 88 -8.98 -12.61 -25.27
C THR A 88 -8.32 -11.26 -25.48
N ARG A 89 -7.59 -10.74 -24.48
CA ARG A 89 -7.01 -9.39 -24.51
C ARG A 89 -5.53 -9.35 -24.87
N ARG A 90 -4.81 -10.47 -24.67
CA ARG A 90 -3.37 -10.62 -24.98
C ARG A 90 -2.55 -9.45 -24.44
N PRO A 91 -2.55 -9.21 -23.10
CA PRO A 91 -1.84 -8.10 -22.51
C PRO A 91 -0.34 -8.20 -22.78
N ALA A 92 0.31 -7.07 -23.07
CA ALA A 92 1.75 -7.02 -23.26
C ALA A 92 2.51 -7.35 -21.95
N ALA A 93 1.90 -7.02 -20.81
CA ALA A 93 2.37 -7.39 -19.48
C ALA A 93 1.23 -7.29 -18.45
N VAL A 94 1.39 -7.94 -17.31
CA VAL A 94 0.48 -7.78 -16.18
C VAL A 94 1.25 -7.38 -14.92
N VAL A 95 0.79 -6.30 -14.26
CA VAL A 95 1.25 -5.93 -12.92
C VAL A 95 0.46 -6.74 -11.90
N VAL A 96 1.14 -7.39 -10.98
CA VAL A 96 0.51 -8.12 -9.86
C VAL A 96 0.83 -7.38 -8.56
N ASP A 97 -0.18 -6.74 -8.01
CA ASP A 97 -0.09 -6.10 -6.73
C ASP A 97 -0.47 -7.09 -5.63
N VAL A 98 0.54 -7.81 -5.14
CA VAL A 98 0.50 -8.78 -4.04
C VAL A 98 -0.36 -10.03 -4.31
N SER A 99 0.12 -10.96 -5.10
CA SER A 99 -0.32 -12.36 -5.10
C SER A 99 0.76 -13.26 -5.71
N VAL A 100 1.21 -14.23 -4.95
CA VAL A 100 2.14 -15.26 -5.43
C VAL A 100 1.44 -16.12 -6.48
N GLU A 101 0.23 -16.57 -6.19
CA GLU A 101 -0.57 -17.48 -7.01
C GLU A 101 -0.86 -16.88 -8.38
N VAL A 102 -1.32 -15.63 -8.41
CA VAL A 102 -1.60 -14.90 -9.65
C VAL A 102 -0.32 -14.67 -10.45
N THR A 103 0.78 -14.35 -9.78
CA THR A 103 2.09 -14.18 -10.43
C THR A 103 2.52 -15.46 -11.15
N LEU A 104 2.48 -16.58 -10.45
CA LEU A 104 2.87 -17.88 -11.03
C LEU A 104 1.90 -18.32 -12.12
N PHE A 105 0.60 -18.12 -11.93
CA PHE A 105 -0.41 -18.46 -12.93
C PHE A 105 -0.23 -17.68 -14.24
N LEU A 106 -0.06 -16.37 -14.16
CA LEU A 106 0.16 -15.52 -15.34
C LEU A 106 1.47 -15.88 -16.06
N ARG A 107 2.52 -16.21 -15.29
CA ARG A 107 3.77 -16.67 -15.87
C ARG A 107 3.61 -18.02 -16.60
N LEU A 108 2.79 -18.95 -16.08
CA LEU A 108 2.42 -20.19 -16.77
C LEU A 108 1.61 -19.95 -18.04
N MET A 109 0.84 -18.86 -18.09
CA MET A 109 0.12 -18.40 -19.29
C MET A 109 1.02 -17.69 -20.31
N GLY A 110 2.34 -17.57 -20.03
CA GLY A 110 3.31 -16.95 -20.92
C GLY A 110 3.29 -15.42 -20.94
N VAL A 111 2.65 -14.79 -19.95
CA VAL A 111 2.56 -13.32 -19.85
C VAL A 111 3.75 -12.78 -19.07
N PRO A 112 4.42 -11.69 -19.51
CA PRO A 112 5.38 -10.96 -18.69
C PRO A 112 4.72 -10.39 -17.43
N VAL A 113 5.34 -10.61 -16.26
CA VAL A 113 4.76 -10.24 -14.97
C VAL A 113 5.66 -9.26 -14.22
N ILE A 114 5.05 -8.16 -13.74
CA ILE A 114 5.69 -7.21 -12.84
C ILE A 114 5.05 -7.38 -11.45
N VAL A 115 5.86 -7.63 -10.42
CA VAL A 115 5.37 -7.80 -9.05
C VAL A 115 5.65 -6.54 -8.24
N THR A 116 4.65 -6.07 -7.50
CA THR A 116 4.85 -5.03 -6.49
C THR A 116 5.27 -5.67 -5.16
N ALA A 117 6.48 -5.39 -4.73
CA ALA A 117 7.00 -5.88 -3.46
C ALA A 117 6.41 -5.12 -2.26
N GLN A 118 6.39 -5.77 -1.12
CA GLN A 118 5.98 -5.20 0.16
C GLN A 118 7.15 -5.28 1.15
N PRO A 119 7.31 -4.34 2.09
CA PRO A 119 8.28 -4.45 3.17
C PRO A 119 8.01 -5.66 4.08
N GLY A 120 8.94 -5.93 4.99
CA GLY A 120 8.81 -7.00 5.97
C GLY A 120 9.62 -8.25 5.61
N VAL A 121 9.22 -9.38 6.17
CA VAL A 121 9.90 -10.68 6.00
C VAL A 121 9.28 -11.38 4.81
N ARG A 122 10.04 -11.53 3.71
CA ARG A 122 9.56 -12.13 2.44
C ARG A 122 10.54 -13.19 1.91
N ASP A 123 11.19 -13.89 2.83
CA ASP A 123 12.17 -14.94 2.53
C ASP A 123 11.55 -16.34 2.43
N ASP A 124 10.25 -16.47 2.67
CA ASP A 124 9.52 -17.72 2.51
C ASP A 124 9.49 -18.18 1.04
N LEU A 125 9.29 -19.48 0.86
CA LEU A 125 9.33 -20.10 -0.47
C LEU A 125 8.32 -19.51 -1.45
N PRO A 126 7.05 -19.26 -1.09
CA PRO A 126 6.07 -18.67 -1.99
C PRO A 126 6.51 -17.31 -2.54
N HIS A 127 6.95 -16.38 -1.68
CA HIS A 127 7.43 -15.07 -2.14
C HIS A 127 8.64 -15.22 -3.06
N GLN A 128 9.61 -16.07 -2.70
CA GLN A 128 10.80 -16.26 -3.53
C GLN A 128 10.47 -16.88 -4.89
N LEU A 129 9.48 -17.76 -4.99
CA LEU A 129 9.00 -18.29 -6.27
C LEU A 129 8.41 -17.16 -7.15
N ALA A 130 7.53 -16.31 -6.56
CA ALA A 130 6.94 -15.19 -7.29
C ALA A 130 8.01 -14.19 -7.75
N TYR A 131 8.94 -13.82 -6.86
CA TYR A 131 10.01 -12.89 -7.23
C TYR A 131 10.94 -13.46 -8.30
N ARG A 132 11.27 -14.77 -8.28
CA ARG A 132 12.07 -15.40 -9.34
C ARG A 132 11.33 -15.44 -10.67
N ALA A 133 10.03 -15.71 -10.65
CA ALA A 133 9.19 -15.79 -11.84
C ALA A 133 8.93 -14.42 -12.50
N ALA A 134 8.93 -13.33 -11.74
CA ALA A 134 8.65 -11.99 -12.24
C ALA A 134 9.75 -11.47 -13.19
N ASP A 135 9.35 -10.71 -14.22
CA ASP A 135 10.25 -10.01 -15.14
C ASP A 135 10.82 -8.72 -14.57
N ALA A 136 10.06 -8.05 -13.67
CA ALA A 136 10.52 -6.93 -12.87
C ALA A 136 9.82 -6.91 -11.52
N ILE A 137 10.46 -6.24 -10.54
CA ILE A 137 9.92 -6.02 -9.20
C ILE A 137 9.89 -4.52 -8.94
N ILE A 138 8.73 -4.01 -8.56
CA ILE A 138 8.58 -2.63 -8.10
C ILE A 138 8.66 -2.63 -6.57
N ALA A 139 9.63 -1.92 -6.01
CA ALA A 139 9.81 -1.70 -4.59
C ALA A 139 9.40 -0.26 -4.25
N PRO A 140 8.18 -0.02 -3.68
CA PRO A 140 7.65 1.33 -3.46
C PRO A 140 8.23 1.97 -2.18
N TRP A 141 9.56 2.03 -2.10
CA TRP A 141 10.35 2.69 -1.07
C TRP A 141 11.74 3.07 -1.60
N PRO A 142 12.50 3.93 -0.90
CA PRO A 142 13.87 4.30 -1.28
C PRO A 142 14.87 3.17 -0.98
N ALA A 143 15.74 2.85 -1.93
CA ALA A 143 16.78 1.83 -1.79
C ALA A 143 17.75 2.12 -0.64
N GLU A 144 18.14 3.37 -0.47
CA GLU A 144 19.11 3.82 0.54
C GLU A 144 18.56 3.75 1.97
N LEU A 145 17.22 3.69 2.14
CA LEU A 145 16.59 3.58 3.46
C LEU A 145 16.22 2.15 3.81
N TYR A 146 15.82 1.36 2.84
CA TYR A 146 15.38 -0.02 3.08
C TYR A 146 15.76 -0.95 1.93
N GLN A 147 16.68 -1.87 2.21
CA GLN A 147 17.13 -2.92 1.28
C GLN A 147 17.25 -4.24 2.03
N PRO A 148 16.14 -5.01 2.14
CA PRO A 148 16.14 -6.26 2.90
C PRO A 148 16.92 -7.37 2.20
N ASP A 149 17.50 -8.28 2.99
CA ASP A 149 18.34 -9.36 2.49
C ASP A 149 17.62 -10.28 1.49
N TRP A 150 16.34 -10.53 1.69
CA TRP A 150 15.55 -11.38 0.79
C TRP A 150 15.40 -10.79 -0.64
N LEU A 151 15.64 -9.49 -0.82
CA LEU A 151 15.58 -8.83 -2.14
C LEU A 151 16.93 -8.88 -2.88
N ARG A 152 18.01 -9.24 -2.21
CA ARG A 152 19.39 -9.14 -2.74
C ARG A 152 19.59 -9.85 -4.07
N GLU A 153 19.07 -11.09 -4.21
CA GLU A 153 19.17 -11.86 -5.45
C GLU A 153 18.36 -11.24 -6.60
N HIS A 154 17.40 -10.40 -6.29
CA HIS A 154 16.46 -9.82 -7.25
C HIS A 154 16.79 -8.37 -7.63
N LEU A 155 17.82 -7.76 -7.04
CA LEU A 155 18.23 -6.38 -7.31
C LEU A 155 18.38 -6.04 -8.82
N PRO A 156 18.93 -6.93 -9.68
CA PRO A 156 19.07 -6.63 -11.10
C PRO A 156 17.76 -6.36 -11.84
N LYS A 157 16.62 -6.79 -11.30
CA LYS A 157 15.28 -6.56 -11.84
C LYS A 157 14.35 -5.78 -10.93
N THR A 158 14.90 -5.17 -9.86
CA THR A 158 14.15 -4.38 -8.90
C THR A 158 14.28 -2.89 -9.20
N VAL A 159 13.15 -2.21 -9.27
CA VAL A 159 13.07 -0.75 -9.40
C VAL A 159 12.54 -0.17 -8.09
N PHE A 160 13.40 0.56 -7.39
CA PHE A 160 13.02 1.31 -6.20
C PHE A 160 12.39 2.64 -6.62
N THR A 161 11.12 2.81 -6.33
CA THR A 161 10.37 3.97 -6.81
C THR A 161 10.30 5.12 -5.79
N GLY A 162 10.63 4.87 -4.54
CA GLY A 162 10.18 5.72 -3.45
C GLY A 162 8.71 5.47 -3.11
N GLY A 163 8.19 6.16 -2.11
CA GLY A 163 6.82 5.99 -1.65
C GLY A 163 5.80 6.51 -2.66
N ILE A 164 4.89 5.66 -3.12
CA ILE A 164 3.86 6.05 -4.09
C ILE A 164 2.68 6.66 -3.34
N SER A 165 2.52 7.98 -3.45
CA SER A 165 1.38 8.73 -2.92
C SER A 165 0.37 9.03 -4.02
N ARG A 166 -0.92 8.97 -3.67
CA ARG A 166 -2.00 9.48 -4.54
C ARG A 166 -2.02 11.01 -4.67
N PHE A 167 -1.21 11.69 -3.89
CA PHE A 167 -1.11 13.15 -3.86
C PHE A 167 0.19 13.67 -4.48
N ASP A 168 0.94 12.81 -5.15
CA ASP A 168 2.16 13.22 -5.84
C ASP A 168 1.90 14.38 -6.81
N GLY A 169 2.74 15.40 -6.76
CA GLY A 169 2.61 16.61 -7.57
C GLY A 169 1.51 17.60 -7.15
N ARG A 170 0.68 17.28 -6.14
CA ARG A 170 -0.30 18.23 -5.62
C ARG A 170 0.38 19.31 -4.77
N LEU A 171 0.04 20.57 -5.05
CA LEU A 171 0.49 21.66 -4.20
C LEU A 171 -0.18 21.60 -2.83
N PRO A 172 0.55 21.89 -1.74
CA PRO A 172 -0.04 22.03 -0.42
C PRO A 172 -1.15 23.06 -0.42
N VAL A 173 -2.27 22.73 0.23
CA VAL A 173 -3.42 23.60 0.37
C VAL A 173 -3.83 23.66 1.83
N SER A 174 -4.25 24.86 2.30
CA SER A 174 -4.81 24.99 3.63
C SER A 174 -6.30 24.68 3.61
N HIS A 175 -6.77 23.94 4.59
CA HIS A 175 -8.20 23.74 4.78
C HIS A 175 -8.83 25.04 5.33
N PRO A 176 -9.91 25.56 4.72
CA PRO A 176 -10.41 26.90 5.05
C PRO A 176 -10.94 27.04 6.49
N THR A 177 -11.40 25.96 7.09
CA THR A 177 -11.99 25.97 8.45
C THR A 177 -11.33 24.95 9.40
N PHE A 178 -10.28 24.26 8.94
CA PHE A 178 -9.62 23.23 9.71
C PHE A 178 -8.28 23.75 10.23
N ALA A 179 -8.19 23.84 11.55
CA ALA A 179 -6.93 24.05 12.24
C ALA A 179 -6.87 22.99 13.33
N ALA A 180 -6.26 21.84 13.06
CA ALA A 180 -6.06 20.81 14.07
C ALA A 180 -4.59 20.75 14.47
N ASP A 181 -4.39 20.59 15.77
CA ASP A 181 -3.07 20.26 16.28
C ASP A 181 -2.70 18.84 15.85
N ILE A 182 -3.68 17.93 15.90
CA ILE A 182 -3.48 16.50 15.67
C ILE A 182 -4.52 15.99 14.67
N LEU A 183 -4.04 15.44 13.56
CA LEU A 183 -4.85 14.68 12.62
C LEU A 183 -4.55 13.19 12.80
N VAL A 184 -5.55 12.39 13.17
CA VAL A 184 -5.42 10.94 13.20
C VAL A 184 -6.06 10.34 11.94
N VAL A 185 -5.30 9.58 11.16
CA VAL A 185 -5.81 8.90 9.97
C VAL A 185 -5.71 7.39 10.15
N THR A 186 -6.87 6.72 10.21
CA THR A 186 -6.93 5.26 10.31
C THR A 186 -7.15 4.64 8.93
N GLY A 187 -6.38 3.57 8.66
CA GLY A 187 -6.50 2.81 7.41
C GLY A 187 -7.78 1.98 7.35
N ALA A 188 -8.24 1.68 6.13
CA ALA A 188 -9.41 0.83 5.89
C ALA A 188 -9.20 -0.67 6.21
N GLY A 189 -8.00 -1.07 6.60
CA GLY A 189 -7.66 -2.48 6.87
C GLY A 189 -7.92 -2.95 8.32
N GLY A 190 -8.56 -2.15 9.16
CA GLY A 190 -9.00 -2.56 10.51
C GLY A 190 -10.32 -3.31 10.49
N VAL A 191 -10.68 -3.93 11.61
CA VAL A 191 -12.01 -4.56 11.79
C VAL A 191 -13.05 -3.45 11.94
N PRO A 192 -14.07 -3.36 11.06
CA PRO A 192 -15.11 -2.36 11.19
C PRO A 192 -15.83 -2.48 12.53
N GLY A 193 -15.99 -1.34 13.22
CA GLY A 193 -16.69 -1.28 14.52
C GLY A 193 -15.87 -1.75 15.72
N ALA A 194 -14.62 -2.18 15.55
CA ALA A 194 -13.75 -2.46 16.68
C ALA A 194 -13.36 -1.13 17.38
N PRO A 195 -13.35 -1.10 18.73
CA PRO A 195 -12.86 0.06 19.46
C PRO A 195 -11.41 0.38 19.04
N HIS A 196 -11.16 1.61 18.66
CA HIS A 196 -9.81 2.07 18.33
C HIS A 196 -9.37 3.13 19.35
N PRO A 197 -8.20 3.01 19.98
CA PRO A 197 -7.78 3.93 21.04
C PRO A 197 -7.69 5.39 20.58
N ALA A 198 -7.61 5.64 19.29
CA ALA A 198 -7.62 6.98 18.73
C ALA A 198 -8.94 7.74 18.97
N THR A 199 -10.05 7.05 19.16
CA THR A 199 -11.38 7.68 19.28
C THR A 199 -11.53 8.48 20.59
N THR A 200 -10.74 8.15 21.61
CA THR A 200 -10.73 8.85 22.91
C THR A 200 -9.63 9.91 23.02
N LEU A 201 -8.74 10.02 22.05
CA LEU A 201 -7.57 10.90 22.14
C LEU A 201 -7.94 12.37 22.38
N GLY A 202 -9.02 12.85 21.77
CA GLY A 202 -9.51 14.23 21.99
C GLY A 202 -10.02 14.48 23.40
N GLU A 203 -10.58 13.47 24.07
CA GLU A 203 -11.00 13.54 25.45
C GLU A 203 -9.80 13.47 26.41
N GLU A 204 -8.79 12.70 26.03
CA GLU A 204 -7.56 12.52 26.80
C GLU A 204 -6.62 13.74 26.73
N LEU A 205 -6.71 14.52 25.65
CA LEU A 205 -5.88 15.69 25.37
C LEU A 205 -6.75 16.94 25.11
N PRO A 206 -7.52 17.41 26.08
CA PRO A 206 -8.48 18.51 25.86
C PRO A 206 -7.82 19.85 25.50
N GLU A 207 -6.52 19.98 25.72
CA GLU A 207 -5.72 21.14 25.31
C GLU A 207 -5.41 21.18 23.81
N HIS A 208 -5.64 20.06 23.07
CA HIS A 208 -5.37 19.93 21.65
C HIS A 208 -6.66 19.75 20.86
N THR A 209 -6.70 20.35 19.68
CA THR A 209 -7.74 20.06 18.68
C THR A 209 -7.38 18.78 17.94
N VAL A 210 -8.08 17.69 18.24
CA VAL A 210 -7.89 16.38 17.61
C VAL A 210 -8.99 16.12 16.59
N VAL A 211 -8.60 15.76 15.37
CA VAL A 211 -9.54 15.34 14.32
C VAL A 211 -9.17 13.95 13.83
N GLY A 212 -10.17 13.08 13.73
CA GLY A 212 -10.02 11.71 13.27
C GLY A 212 -10.68 11.50 11.92
N LEU A 213 -9.96 10.87 10.99
CA LEU A 213 -10.46 10.43 9.69
C LEU A 213 -10.29 8.92 9.52
N GLY A 214 -11.25 8.31 8.91
CA GLY A 214 -11.25 6.89 8.58
C GLY A 214 -12.28 6.07 9.34
N PRO A 215 -12.33 4.74 9.10
CA PRO A 215 -13.39 3.86 9.62
C PRO A 215 -13.53 3.85 11.13
N ALA A 216 -12.43 4.00 11.88
CA ALA A 216 -12.47 4.03 13.34
C ALA A 216 -13.27 5.21 13.90
N PHE A 217 -13.34 6.31 13.16
CA PHE A 217 -14.08 7.53 13.56
C PHE A 217 -15.46 7.63 12.91
N GLY A 218 -15.83 6.68 12.04
CA GLY A 218 -17.04 6.78 11.22
C GLY A 218 -17.03 7.97 10.24
N THR A 219 -15.88 8.61 10.06
CA THR A 219 -15.70 9.79 9.20
C THR A 219 -14.86 9.44 8.01
N TRP A 220 -15.50 9.32 6.85
CA TRP A 220 -14.83 9.12 5.58
C TRP A 220 -14.75 10.44 4.82
N VAL A 221 -13.56 10.77 4.31
CA VAL A 221 -13.31 11.93 3.47
C VAL A 221 -12.62 11.46 2.19
N ASP A 222 -13.22 11.77 1.04
CA ASP A 222 -12.67 11.35 -0.26
C ASP A 222 -11.34 12.03 -0.57
N ASP A 223 -11.20 13.30 -0.20
CA ASP A 223 -9.95 14.04 -0.33
C ASP A 223 -9.41 14.52 1.03
N PRO A 224 -8.59 13.72 1.72
CA PRO A 224 -7.96 14.13 2.97
C PRO A 224 -6.76 15.07 2.80
N TRP A 225 -6.38 15.45 1.58
CA TRP A 225 -5.21 16.27 1.31
C TRP A 225 -5.19 17.62 2.06
N PRO A 226 -6.29 18.40 2.06
CA PRO A 226 -6.32 19.66 2.81
C PRO A 226 -6.10 19.46 4.32
N PHE A 227 -6.60 18.36 4.87
CA PHE A 227 -6.40 18.01 6.29
C PHE A 227 -4.95 17.65 6.57
N LEU A 228 -4.35 16.80 5.73
CA LEU A 228 -2.93 16.42 5.84
C LEU A 228 -2.02 17.64 5.78
N CYS A 229 -2.28 18.58 4.88
CA CYS A 229 -1.48 19.78 4.73
C CYS A 229 -1.64 20.79 5.88
N SER A 230 -2.78 20.78 6.59
CA SER A 230 -3.12 21.77 7.62
C SER A 230 -2.81 21.30 9.03
N ALA A 231 -2.66 20.01 9.27
CA ALA A 231 -2.37 19.47 10.59
C ALA A 231 -0.96 19.85 11.07
N ARG A 232 -0.82 20.15 12.37
CA ARG A 232 0.48 20.36 13.00
C ARG A 232 1.25 19.05 13.09
N VAL A 233 0.58 17.97 13.48
CA VAL A 233 1.12 16.60 13.56
C VAL A 233 0.10 15.62 13.01
N THR A 234 0.57 14.66 12.20
CA THR A 234 -0.28 13.59 11.69
C THR A 234 0.05 12.28 12.41
N VAL A 235 -0.97 11.57 12.90
CA VAL A 235 -0.86 10.24 13.51
C VAL A 235 -1.39 9.20 12.53
N ILE A 236 -0.56 8.26 12.14
CA ILE A 236 -0.88 7.25 11.10
C ILE A 236 -0.35 5.87 11.48
N GLY A 237 -0.91 4.83 10.86
CA GLY A 237 -0.26 3.52 10.80
C GLY A 237 0.94 3.53 9.83
N ALA A 238 1.75 2.47 9.87
CA ALA A 238 2.92 2.34 8.99
C ALA A 238 2.61 1.69 7.63
N GLY A 239 1.36 1.76 7.17
CA GLY A 239 0.99 1.30 5.82
C GLY A 239 1.64 2.18 4.74
N GLN A 240 2.12 1.57 3.66
CA GLN A 240 2.88 2.26 2.60
C GLN A 240 2.17 3.50 2.05
N GLY A 241 0.86 3.41 1.77
CA GLY A 241 0.09 4.55 1.26
C GLY A 241 0.00 5.70 2.27
N SER A 242 -0.29 5.40 3.56
CA SER A 242 -0.39 6.41 4.61
C SER A 242 0.94 7.14 4.83
N VAL A 243 2.05 6.40 4.83
CA VAL A 243 3.40 6.98 4.94
C VAL A 243 3.73 7.84 3.74
N ALA A 244 3.43 7.38 2.52
CA ALA A 244 3.67 8.15 1.31
C ALA A 244 2.82 9.44 1.26
N ASP A 245 1.56 9.37 1.72
CA ASP A 245 0.65 10.53 1.78
C ASP A 245 1.15 11.56 2.80
N ALA A 246 1.61 11.12 3.99
CA ALA A 246 2.20 11.99 5.00
C ALA A 246 3.52 12.62 4.49
N ALA A 247 4.36 11.83 3.83
CA ALA A 247 5.60 12.31 3.22
C ALA A 247 5.34 13.36 2.13
N ALA A 248 4.33 13.15 1.27
CA ALA A 248 3.91 14.10 0.26
C ALA A 248 3.40 15.43 0.87
N ALA A 249 2.68 15.35 2.01
CA ALA A 249 2.23 16.53 2.74
C ALA A 249 3.37 17.28 3.47
N GLY A 250 4.52 16.64 3.68
CA GLY A 250 5.70 17.24 4.30
C GLY A 250 5.53 17.59 5.78
N ARG A 251 4.55 16.96 6.48
CA ARG A 251 4.22 17.29 7.87
C ARG A 251 4.86 16.32 8.86
N PRO A 252 5.15 16.76 10.09
CA PRO A 252 5.57 15.87 11.17
C PRO A 252 4.57 14.73 11.36
N ALA A 253 5.09 13.52 11.54
CA ALA A 253 4.26 12.34 11.71
C ALA A 253 4.64 11.52 12.95
N VAL A 254 3.63 11.04 13.66
CA VAL A 254 3.73 9.95 14.62
C VAL A 254 3.20 8.69 13.95
N VAL A 255 4.05 7.69 13.86
CA VAL A 255 3.73 6.43 13.17
C VAL A 255 3.58 5.31 14.19
N ILE A 256 2.44 4.63 14.16
CA ILE A 256 2.11 3.51 15.05
C ILE A 256 1.89 2.27 14.18
N PRO A 257 2.91 1.40 14.02
CA PRO A 257 2.77 0.20 13.22
C PRO A 257 1.70 -0.73 13.79
N GLU A 258 0.79 -1.15 12.94
CA GLU A 258 -0.18 -2.20 13.25
C GLU A 258 0.45 -3.58 13.02
N ASP A 259 -0.05 -4.58 13.74
CA ASP A 259 0.36 -5.95 13.50
C ASP A 259 -0.22 -6.45 12.17
N ARG A 260 0.65 -6.77 11.23
CA ARG A 260 0.32 -7.21 9.87
C ARG A 260 1.13 -8.43 9.48
N PRO A 261 0.61 -9.28 8.58
CA PRO A 261 1.36 -10.42 8.07
C PRO A 261 2.76 -10.01 7.60
N PHE A 262 3.71 -10.90 7.80
CA PHE A 262 5.12 -10.73 7.41
C PHE A 262 5.82 -9.51 8.03
N ALA A 263 5.31 -8.99 9.15
CA ALA A 263 5.86 -7.82 9.84
C ALA A 263 6.00 -6.56 8.97
N GLU A 264 5.14 -6.40 7.96
CA GLU A 264 5.21 -5.33 6.95
C GLU A 264 5.29 -3.94 7.58
N GLN A 265 4.31 -3.57 8.42
CA GLN A 265 4.29 -2.24 9.02
C GLN A 265 5.40 -2.03 10.05
N ARG A 266 5.83 -3.10 10.72
CA ARG A 266 6.96 -3.04 11.67
C ARG A 266 8.27 -2.72 10.94
N ALA A 267 8.50 -3.31 9.77
CA ALA A 267 9.67 -3.01 8.95
C ALA A 267 9.67 -1.56 8.45
N THR A 268 8.52 -1.07 7.98
CA THR A 268 8.35 0.33 7.57
C THR A 268 8.60 1.28 8.75
N GLY A 269 7.98 1.03 9.90
CA GLY A 269 8.17 1.85 11.10
C GLY A 269 9.64 1.89 11.56
N THR A 270 10.31 0.73 11.59
CA THR A 270 11.74 0.67 11.91
C THR A 270 12.57 1.51 10.96
N THR A 271 12.28 1.45 9.66
CA THR A 271 12.97 2.25 8.65
C THR A 271 12.77 3.75 8.89
N LEU A 272 11.54 4.18 9.15
CA LEU A 272 11.22 5.59 9.41
C LEU A 272 11.91 6.12 10.67
N ALA A 273 11.92 5.33 11.75
CA ALA A 273 12.59 5.69 13.00
C ALA A 273 14.10 5.84 12.80
N ARG A 274 14.75 4.85 12.16
CA ARG A 274 16.19 4.86 11.90
C ARG A 274 16.64 6.00 10.98
N SER A 275 15.75 6.44 10.10
CA SER A 275 15.98 7.53 9.15
C SER A 275 15.59 8.90 9.70
N GLU A 276 15.04 8.94 10.92
CA GLU A 276 14.54 10.17 11.56
C GLU A 276 13.46 10.90 10.76
N LEU A 277 12.71 10.14 9.92
CA LEU A 277 11.64 10.68 9.10
C LEU A 277 10.32 10.83 9.85
N ALA A 278 10.11 10.02 10.89
CA ALA A 278 8.93 10.10 11.74
C ALA A 278 9.26 9.65 13.16
N LEU A 279 8.47 10.10 14.11
CA LEU A 279 8.50 9.55 15.46
C LEU A 279 7.67 8.25 15.45
N VAL A 280 8.27 7.15 15.85
CA VAL A 280 7.62 5.83 15.80
C VAL A 280 7.44 5.28 17.21
N THR A 281 6.24 4.80 17.51
CA THR A 281 5.93 4.11 18.76
C THR A 281 5.51 2.68 18.46
N SER A 282 5.88 1.73 19.32
CA SER A 282 5.58 0.31 19.11
C SER A 282 4.11 -0.06 19.37
N SER A 283 3.38 0.81 20.05
CA SER A 283 1.98 0.65 20.39
C SER A 283 1.37 2.02 20.67
N TRP A 284 0.05 2.07 20.81
CA TRP A 284 -0.65 3.29 21.19
C TRP A 284 -0.11 3.82 22.55
N PRO A 285 0.39 5.07 22.60
CA PRO A 285 0.98 5.63 23.80
C PRO A 285 -0.06 5.87 24.92
N SER A 286 0.38 5.88 26.17
CA SER A 286 -0.44 6.40 27.27
C SER A 286 -0.64 7.91 27.15
N THR A 287 -1.70 8.45 27.77
CA THR A 287 -2.02 9.87 27.74
C THR A 287 -0.84 10.76 28.19
N GLU A 288 -0.12 10.33 29.22
CA GLU A 288 1.07 11.07 29.71
C GLU A 288 2.19 11.14 28.64
N ARG A 289 2.40 10.03 27.91
CA ARG A 289 3.41 9.96 26.85
C ARG A 289 3.01 10.75 25.62
N TRP A 290 1.70 10.88 25.34
CA TRP A 290 1.24 11.63 24.17
C TRP A 290 1.73 13.07 24.18
N ARG A 291 1.69 13.78 25.31
CA ARG A 291 2.15 15.18 25.39
C ARG A 291 3.60 15.31 24.94
N SER A 292 4.49 14.50 25.51
CA SER A 292 5.91 14.50 25.13
C SER A 292 6.15 14.12 23.66
N ILE A 293 5.38 13.14 23.15
CA ILE A 293 5.44 12.70 21.76
C ILE A 293 5.03 13.83 20.81
N LEU A 294 3.94 14.52 21.11
CA LEU A 294 3.41 15.60 20.26
C LEU A 294 4.32 16.83 20.28
N ASP A 295 4.91 17.16 21.43
CA ASP A 295 5.88 18.24 21.53
C ASP A 295 7.14 17.92 20.69
N THR A 296 7.63 16.69 20.80
CA THR A 296 8.78 16.23 20.02
C THR A 296 8.46 16.22 18.53
N ALA A 297 7.36 15.61 18.13
CA ALA A 297 6.94 15.54 16.73
C ALA A 297 6.66 16.94 16.16
N GLY A 298 5.90 17.77 16.90
CA GLY A 298 5.53 19.12 16.45
C GLY A 298 6.71 20.09 16.33
N SER A 299 7.84 19.79 16.97
CA SER A 299 9.10 20.54 16.84
C SER A 299 10.03 19.98 15.78
N SER A 300 9.72 18.83 15.21
CA SER A 300 10.55 18.19 14.20
C SER A 300 10.34 18.81 12.81
N SER A 301 11.37 18.72 11.97
CA SER A 301 11.32 19.10 10.55
C SER A 301 11.84 17.92 9.73
N PRO A 302 11.02 16.88 9.51
CA PRO A 302 11.47 15.67 8.84
C PRO A 302 11.85 15.95 7.38
N GLU A 303 12.97 15.37 6.94
CA GLU A 303 13.41 15.43 5.54
C GLU A 303 12.67 14.42 4.66
N TRP A 304 11.34 14.59 4.51
CA TRP A 304 10.50 13.69 3.72
C TRP A 304 10.92 13.54 2.25
N SER A 305 11.71 14.48 1.71
CA SER A 305 12.33 14.32 0.38
C SER A 305 13.09 13.00 0.24
N ARG A 306 13.68 12.48 1.33
CA ARG A 306 14.37 11.19 1.38
C ARG A 306 13.44 9.98 1.22
N TRP A 307 12.12 10.16 1.34
CA TRP A 307 11.15 9.11 1.04
C TRP A 307 10.84 9.01 -0.46
N HIS A 308 11.37 9.93 -1.26
CA HIS A 308 11.32 9.97 -2.71
C HIS A 308 9.90 9.87 -3.31
N THR A 309 8.90 10.51 -2.69
CA THR A 309 7.52 10.47 -3.20
C THR A 309 7.38 11.15 -4.55
N ALA A 310 8.08 12.27 -4.77
CA ALA A 310 7.99 13.03 -6.02
C ALA A 310 8.35 12.16 -7.23
N GLY A 311 7.41 11.97 -8.16
CA GLY A 311 7.55 11.16 -9.37
C GLY A 311 7.62 9.65 -9.13
N ALA A 312 7.25 9.15 -7.93
CA ALA A 312 7.32 7.72 -7.61
C ALA A 312 6.38 6.87 -8.49
N ALA A 313 5.17 7.34 -8.71
CA ALA A 313 4.21 6.68 -9.59
C ALA A 313 4.68 6.63 -11.05
N GLU A 314 5.29 7.71 -11.54
CA GLU A 314 5.88 7.78 -12.88
C GLU A 314 7.08 6.84 -13.03
N ARG A 315 7.94 6.71 -12.00
CA ARG A 315 9.04 5.72 -12.03
C ARG A 315 8.51 4.29 -12.10
N ALA A 316 7.43 3.98 -11.38
CA ALA A 316 6.76 2.68 -11.46
C ALA A 316 6.18 2.43 -12.86
N ALA A 317 5.47 3.41 -13.43
CA ALA A 317 4.89 3.32 -14.77
C ALA A 317 5.97 3.05 -15.84
N ARG A 318 7.09 3.78 -15.81
CA ARG A 318 8.23 3.56 -16.73
C ARG A 318 8.81 2.14 -16.61
N ALA A 319 8.91 1.60 -15.39
CA ALA A 319 9.38 0.23 -15.18
C ALA A 319 8.42 -0.80 -15.79
N ILE A 320 7.11 -0.57 -15.67
CA ILE A 320 6.06 -1.42 -16.24
C ILE A 320 6.14 -1.39 -17.77
N GLU A 321 6.20 -0.20 -18.37
CA GLU A 321 6.29 -0.04 -19.83
C GLU A 321 7.56 -0.64 -20.39
N ALA A 322 8.69 -0.53 -19.69
CA ALA A 322 9.94 -1.15 -20.10
C ALA A 322 9.86 -2.69 -20.20
N VAL A 323 9.01 -3.35 -19.39
CA VAL A 323 8.73 -4.79 -19.51
C VAL A 323 7.76 -5.05 -20.66
N ALA A 324 6.71 -4.26 -20.80
CA ALA A 324 5.67 -4.44 -21.81
C ALA A 324 6.19 -4.26 -23.27
N HIS A 325 7.32 -3.57 -23.44
CA HIS A 325 7.93 -3.30 -24.77
C HIS A 325 9.06 -4.29 -25.14
N ARG A 326 9.36 -5.28 -24.31
CA ARG A 326 10.35 -6.33 -24.64
C ARG A 326 9.74 -7.42 -25.48
#